data_1fd19b1e8349726032a31f3c00b160c7
#
_entry.id   1fd19b1e8349726032a31f3c00b160c7
#
_cell.length_a   1.000
_cell.length_b   1.000
_cell.length_c   1.000
_cell.angle_alpha   90.00
_cell.angle_beta   90.00
_cell.angle_gamma   90.00
#
_symmetry.space_group_name_H-M   'P 1'
#
loop_
_entity.id
_entity.type
_entity.pdbx_description
1 polymer ?
#
loop_
_entity_poly.entity_id
_entity_poly.type
_entity_poly.pdbx_seq_one_letter_code
_entity_poly.pdbx_strand_id
1 'polypeptide(L)'
;MSNKYAGTQTEKNLEAAFAGESQARNKYTYFASRAKKDGFEQIAAIFEETANNEKEHAKLWFKELEGIGDTAQNLATAADGENYEWTDMYEGFAQTAEKEGFHELAARFRGVAAIEKRHEERYRALLKNIETAKVFEKSEVKVWECRNCGHIVVGTKAPDVCPVCNHPQAYFEVHKENY
;
A
#
# COMPACT_ATOMS: atom_id res chain seq x y z
N MET A 1 -1.01 21.21 -7.23
CA MET A 1 -1.34 22.48 -6.51
C MET A 1 -0.87 22.29 -5.08
N SER A 2 -0.28 23.30 -4.44
CA SER A 2 0.08 23.19 -3.01
C SER A 2 -1.18 23.23 -2.16
N ASN A 3 -1.26 22.42 -1.12
CA ASN A 3 -2.40 22.43 -0.21
C ASN A 3 -2.59 23.83 0.42
N LYS A 4 -3.80 24.15 0.86
CA LYS A 4 -4.15 25.48 1.42
C LYS A 4 -3.38 25.85 2.70
N TYR A 5 -2.66 24.91 3.30
CA TYR A 5 -1.87 25.11 4.52
C TYR A 5 -0.38 25.23 4.26
N ALA A 6 0.07 25.20 2.99
CA ALA A 6 1.47 25.15 2.62
C ALA A 6 2.32 26.22 3.32
N GLY A 7 3.43 25.80 3.95
CA GLY A 7 4.37 26.65 4.68
C GLY A 7 3.91 27.13 6.06
N THR A 8 2.74 26.71 6.53
CA THR A 8 2.20 27.12 7.84
C THR A 8 2.57 26.16 8.97
N GLN A 9 2.42 26.61 10.23
CA GLN A 9 2.50 25.71 11.39
C GLN A 9 1.36 24.69 11.39
N THR A 10 0.20 25.01 10.81
CA THR A 10 -0.94 24.10 10.68
C THR A 10 -0.60 22.90 9.77
N GLU A 11 0.13 23.11 8.67
CA GLU A 11 0.62 22.02 7.83
C GLU A 11 1.47 21.05 8.65
N LYS A 12 2.47 21.57 9.38
CA LYS A 12 3.32 20.74 10.26
C LYS A 12 2.53 19.99 11.32
N ASN A 13 1.48 20.61 11.86
CA ASN A 13 0.60 19.95 12.83
C ASN A 13 -0.20 18.81 12.17
N LEU A 14 -0.69 18.98 10.94
CA LEU A 14 -1.39 17.95 10.18
C LEU A 14 -0.46 16.78 9.84
N GLU A 15 0.77 17.06 9.41
CA GLU A 15 1.79 16.03 9.17
C GLU A 15 2.12 15.25 10.44
N ALA A 16 2.32 15.94 11.56
CA ALA A 16 2.58 15.31 12.86
C ALA A 16 1.38 14.47 13.35
N ALA A 17 0.16 14.96 13.17
CA ALA A 17 -1.06 14.23 13.51
C ALA A 17 -1.20 12.97 12.63
N PHE A 18 -1.05 13.08 11.32
CA PHE A 18 -1.06 11.94 10.39
C PHE A 18 -0.02 10.88 10.77
N ALA A 19 1.22 11.30 11.08
CA ALA A 19 2.28 10.39 11.50
C ALA A 19 1.95 9.71 12.84
N GLY A 20 1.43 10.45 13.83
CA GLY A 20 1.04 9.95 15.15
C GLY A 20 -0.04 8.88 15.07
N GLU A 21 -1.14 9.17 14.36
CA GLU A 21 -2.26 8.24 14.18
C GLU A 21 -1.85 7.00 13.38
N SER A 22 -1.02 7.16 12.34
CA SER A 22 -0.49 6.04 11.56
C SER A 22 0.35 5.09 12.41
N GLN A 23 1.18 5.64 13.31
CA GLN A 23 1.96 4.84 14.25
C GLN A 23 1.06 4.16 15.30
N ALA A 24 0.08 4.88 15.87
CA ALA A 24 -0.86 4.35 16.84
C ALA A 24 -1.63 3.17 16.26
N ARG A 25 -2.16 3.30 15.04
CA ARG A 25 -2.83 2.22 14.31
C ARG A 25 -1.97 0.95 14.26
N ASN A 26 -0.72 1.06 13.83
CA ASN A 26 0.16 -0.10 13.71
C ASN A 26 0.48 -0.71 15.08
N LYS A 27 0.82 0.12 16.08
CA LYS A 27 1.10 -0.33 17.45
C LYS A 27 -0.07 -1.10 18.06
N TYR A 28 -1.31 -0.60 17.92
CA TYR A 28 -2.49 -1.24 18.50
C TYR A 28 -2.81 -2.58 17.82
N THR A 29 -2.56 -2.71 16.51
CA THR A 29 -2.65 -4.02 15.82
C THR A 29 -1.65 -5.03 16.40
N TYR A 30 -0.42 -4.59 16.74
CA TYR A 30 0.57 -5.47 17.38
C TYR A 30 0.18 -5.81 18.81
N PHE A 31 -0.37 -4.85 19.58
CA PHE A 31 -0.85 -5.07 20.94
C PHE A 31 -2.06 -6.02 20.95
N ALA A 32 -2.98 -5.93 20.00
CA ALA A 32 -4.08 -6.87 19.81
C ALA A 32 -3.56 -8.31 19.61
N SER A 33 -2.57 -8.47 18.75
CA SER A 33 -1.93 -9.77 18.52
C SER A 33 -1.31 -10.35 19.80
N ARG A 34 -0.70 -9.50 20.62
CA ARG A 34 -0.15 -9.92 21.93
C ARG A 34 -1.24 -10.30 22.90
N ALA A 35 -2.28 -9.49 23.02
CA ALA A 35 -3.40 -9.76 23.93
C ALA A 35 -4.09 -11.12 23.61
N LYS A 36 -4.26 -11.44 22.32
CA LYS A 36 -4.76 -12.78 21.90
C LYS A 36 -3.88 -13.92 22.39
N LYS A 37 -2.57 -13.79 22.23
CA LYS A 37 -1.61 -14.81 22.73
C LYS A 37 -1.64 -14.98 24.24
N ASP A 38 -1.96 -13.92 24.96
CA ASP A 38 -2.09 -13.94 26.43
C ASP A 38 -3.49 -14.41 26.89
N GLY A 39 -4.43 -14.68 25.97
CA GLY A 39 -5.79 -15.17 26.27
C GLY A 39 -6.79 -14.06 26.61
N PHE A 40 -6.50 -12.79 26.27
CA PHE A 40 -7.35 -11.63 26.55
C PHE A 40 -8.11 -11.18 25.31
N GLU A 41 -9.08 -11.96 24.83
CA GLU A 41 -9.82 -11.69 23.58
C GLU A 41 -10.57 -10.35 23.60
N GLN A 42 -11.18 -9.97 24.72
CA GLN A 42 -11.86 -8.66 24.85
C GLN A 42 -10.87 -7.50 24.68
N ILE A 43 -9.71 -7.59 25.33
CA ILE A 43 -8.67 -6.54 25.22
C ILE A 43 -8.14 -6.46 23.77
N ALA A 44 -7.94 -7.61 23.15
CA ALA A 44 -7.52 -7.67 21.74
C ALA A 44 -8.55 -6.99 20.82
N ALA A 45 -9.85 -7.28 21.00
CA ALA A 45 -10.92 -6.66 20.22
C ALA A 45 -10.97 -5.13 20.40
N ILE A 46 -10.75 -4.63 21.62
CA ILE A 46 -10.70 -3.18 21.90
C ILE A 46 -9.50 -2.54 21.18
N PHE A 47 -8.31 -3.17 21.20
CA PHE A 47 -7.16 -2.68 20.44
C PHE A 47 -7.42 -2.67 18.92
N GLU A 48 -8.06 -3.68 18.36
CA GLU A 48 -8.41 -3.74 16.93
C GLU A 48 -9.42 -2.65 16.55
N GLU A 49 -10.45 -2.44 17.38
CA GLU A 49 -11.43 -1.35 17.19
C GLU A 49 -10.74 0.01 17.20
N THR A 50 -9.92 0.27 18.23
CA THR A 50 -9.17 1.52 18.34
C THR A 50 -8.22 1.71 17.15
N ALA A 51 -7.49 0.67 16.73
CA ALA A 51 -6.62 0.75 15.54
C ALA A 51 -7.39 1.13 14.26
N ASN A 52 -8.64 0.67 14.12
CA ASN A 52 -9.50 1.08 13.00
C ASN A 52 -9.95 2.54 13.11
N ASN A 53 -10.19 3.05 14.33
CA ASN A 53 -10.50 4.47 14.56
C ASN A 53 -9.29 5.34 14.19
N GLU A 54 -8.08 4.97 14.63
CA GLU A 54 -6.85 5.74 14.31
C GLU A 54 -6.54 5.76 12.81
N LYS A 55 -6.89 4.69 12.09
CA LYS A 55 -6.82 4.69 10.60
C LYS A 55 -7.71 5.76 9.99
N GLU A 56 -8.93 5.96 10.49
CA GLU A 56 -9.82 6.99 9.97
C GLU A 56 -9.38 8.40 10.39
N HIS A 57 -8.81 8.57 11.60
CA HIS A 57 -8.21 9.84 12.03
C HIS A 57 -7.03 10.21 11.12
N ALA A 58 -6.09 9.29 10.90
CA ALA A 58 -4.97 9.50 9.98
C ALA A 58 -5.45 9.93 8.58
N LYS A 59 -6.50 9.26 8.06
CA LYS A 59 -7.10 9.58 6.76
C LYS A 59 -7.70 10.99 6.70
N LEU A 60 -8.27 11.50 7.80
CA LEU A 60 -8.76 12.89 7.87
C LEU A 60 -7.62 13.88 7.62
N TRP A 61 -6.52 13.72 8.33
CA TRP A 61 -5.36 14.61 8.22
C TRP A 61 -4.67 14.49 6.86
N PHE A 62 -4.55 13.27 6.35
CA PHE A 62 -3.95 13.03 5.03
C PHE A 62 -4.78 13.63 3.88
N LYS A 63 -6.12 13.66 4.01
CA LYS A 63 -6.98 14.36 3.05
C LYS A 63 -6.82 15.88 3.11
N GLU A 64 -6.69 16.47 4.30
CA GLU A 64 -6.44 17.91 4.45
C GLU A 64 -5.09 18.31 3.82
N LEU A 65 -4.10 17.42 3.84
CA LEU A 65 -2.81 17.58 3.19
C LEU A 65 -2.86 17.31 1.66
N GLU A 66 -4.05 17.04 1.10
CA GLU A 66 -4.23 16.65 -0.31
C GLU A 66 -3.41 15.40 -0.71
N GLY A 67 -3.13 14.52 0.27
CA GLY A 67 -2.30 13.34 0.08
C GLY A 67 -2.97 12.18 -0.70
N ILE A 68 -4.28 12.27 -0.98
CA ILE A 68 -5.03 11.26 -1.74
C ILE A 68 -5.46 11.86 -3.07
N GLY A 69 -4.81 11.46 -4.14
CA GLY A 69 -5.15 11.81 -5.52
C GLY A 69 -6.01 10.74 -6.21
N ASP A 70 -6.08 10.80 -7.52
CA ASP A 70 -6.62 9.71 -8.32
C ASP A 70 -5.69 8.47 -8.30
N THR A 71 -6.13 7.37 -8.90
CA THR A 71 -5.37 6.10 -8.84
C THR A 71 -3.99 6.23 -9.49
N ALA A 72 -3.86 6.96 -10.59
CA ALA A 72 -2.58 7.14 -11.27
C ALA A 72 -1.61 7.99 -10.42
N GLN A 73 -2.11 9.09 -9.86
CA GLN A 73 -1.35 9.94 -8.93
C GLN A 73 -0.90 9.16 -7.68
N ASN A 74 -1.80 8.37 -7.08
CA ASN A 74 -1.46 7.57 -5.91
C ASN A 74 -0.40 6.50 -6.22
N LEU A 75 -0.47 5.86 -7.40
CA LEU A 75 0.55 4.91 -7.84
C LEU A 75 1.91 5.57 -8.08
N ALA A 76 1.93 6.77 -8.67
CA ALA A 76 3.16 7.54 -8.84
C ALA A 76 3.77 7.91 -7.48
N THR A 77 2.98 8.49 -6.58
CA THR A 77 3.42 8.86 -5.23
C THR A 77 3.93 7.65 -4.43
N ALA A 78 3.24 6.51 -4.51
CA ALA A 78 3.68 5.29 -3.86
C ALA A 78 5.03 4.81 -4.46
N ALA A 79 5.16 4.77 -5.79
CA ALA A 79 6.40 4.36 -6.44
C ALA A 79 7.58 5.27 -6.06
N ASP A 80 7.36 6.59 -5.96
CA ASP A 80 8.40 7.55 -5.57
C ASP A 80 8.79 7.39 -4.09
N GLY A 81 7.84 7.08 -3.22
CA GLY A 81 8.10 6.73 -1.81
C GLY A 81 8.97 5.50 -1.67
N GLU A 82 8.57 4.39 -2.30
CA GLU A 82 9.35 3.14 -2.30
C GLU A 82 10.75 3.34 -2.90
N ASN A 83 10.86 4.15 -3.97
CA ASN A 83 12.15 4.49 -4.56
C ASN A 83 13.08 5.16 -3.54
N TYR A 84 12.61 6.19 -2.83
CA TYR A 84 13.37 6.85 -1.78
C TYR A 84 13.78 5.87 -0.66
N GLU A 85 12.86 4.99 -0.26
CA GLU A 85 13.14 4.03 0.81
C GLU A 85 14.29 3.08 0.47
N TRP A 86 14.33 2.54 -0.76
CA TRP A 86 15.38 1.58 -1.09
C TRP A 86 16.67 2.22 -1.61
N THR A 87 16.63 3.42 -2.25
CA THR A 87 17.85 4.08 -2.75
C THR A 87 18.61 4.83 -1.65
N ASP A 88 17.90 5.47 -0.74
CA ASP A 88 18.47 6.43 0.21
C ASP A 88 18.30 5.99 1.66
N MET A 89 17.05 5.82 2.11
CA MET A 89 16.71 5.68 3.52
C MET A 89 17.30 4.40 4.13
N TYR A 90 16.96 3.24 3.60
CA TYR A 90 17.40 1.96 4.17
C TYR A 90 18.89 1.71 3.98
N GLU A 91 19.49 2.13 2.86
CA GLU A 91 20.94 2.03 2.70
C GLU A 91 21.69 2.91 3.68
N GLY A 92 21.23 4.15 3.92
CA GLY A 92 21.76 5.04 4.94
C GLY A 92 21.66 4.44 6.35
N PHE A 93 20.52 3.82 6.67
CA PHE A 93 20.34 3.13 7.95
C PHE A 93 21.24 1.91 8.10
N ALA A 94 21.41 1.12 7.02
CA ALA A 94 22.29 -0.04 7.02
C ALA A 94 23.75 0.37 7.25
N GLN A 95 24.23 1.42 6.57
CA GLN A 95 25.60 1.94 6.77
C GLN A 95 25.82 2.45 8.21
N THR A 96 24.84 3.09 8.80
CA THR A 96 24.90 3.54 10.19
C THR A 96 24.97 2.35 11.13
N ALA A 97 24.09 1.36 10.96
CA ALA A 97 24.08 0.14 11.77
C ALA A 97 25.39 -0.65 11.66
N GLU A 98 26.00 -0.72 10.46
CA GLU A 98 27.34 -1.32 10.28
C GLU A 98 28.40 -0.60 11.09
N LYS A 99 28.46 0.73 11.02
CA LYS A 99 29.43 1.55 11.78
C LYS A 99 29.28 1.41 13.29
N GLU A 100 28.06 1.19 13.77
CA GLU A 100 27.73 1.01 15.18
C GLU A 100 27.87 -0.44 15.66
N GLY A 101 28.22 -1.39 14.76
CA GLY A 101 28.42 -2.80 15.07
C GLY A 101 27.15 -3.66 15.07
N PHE A 102 26.02 -3.15 14.58
CA PHE A 102 24.74 -3.86 14.47
C PHE A 102 24.58 -4.56 13.12
N HIS A 103 25.50 -5.47 12.79
CA HIS A 103 25.60 -6.11 11.47
C HIS A 103 24.33 -6.88 11.05
N GLU A 104 23.68 -7.59 11.98
CA GLU A 104 22.42 -8.27 11.69
C GLU A 104 21.30 -7.29 11.32
N LEU A 105 21.23 -6.15 11.99
CA LEU A 105 20.24 -5.11 11.69
C LEU A 105 20.53 -4.45 10.34
N ALA A 106 21.79 -4.18 10.04
CA ALA A 106 22.21 -3.68 8.73
C ALA A 106 21.80 -4.64 7.59
N ALA A 107 21.99 -5.94 7.77
CA ALA A 107 21.55 -6.94 6.81
C ALA A 107 20.01 -6.94 6.66
N ARG A 108 19.24 -6.74 7.74
CA ARG A 108 17.77 -6.62 7.69
C ARG A 108 17.34 -5.37 6.94
N PHE A 109 17.96 -4.21 7.16
CA PHE A 109 17.67 -2.98 6.42
C PHE A 109 17.87 -3.18 4.92
N ARG A 110 18.97 -3.79 4.48
CA ARG A 110 19.21 -4.11 3.07
C ARG A 110 18.19 -5.12 2.53
N GLY A 111 17.78 -6.09 3.35
CA GLY A 111 16.74 -7.05 3.01
C GLY A 111 15.41 -6.38 2.74
N VAL A 112 15.00 -5.41 3.58
CA VAL A 112 13.78 -4.61 3.38
C VAL A 112 13.94 -3.75 2.14
N ALA A 113 15.06 -3.03 1.95
CA ALA A 113 15.32 -2.25 0.75
C ALA A 113 15.11 -3.05 -0.55
N ALA A 114 15.52 -4.31 -0.59
CA ALA A 114 15.30 -5.18 -1.74
C ALA A 114 13.81 -5.52 -1.96
N ILE A 115 12.99 -5.48 -0.92
CA ILE A 115 11.53 -5.66 -1.01
C ILE A 115 10.90 -4.38 -1.56
N GLU A 116 11.28 -3.20 -1.04
CA GLU A 116 10.72 -1.91 -1.46
C GLU A 116 11.04 -1.61 -2.93
N LYS A 117 12.21 -2.03 -3.42
CA LYS A 117 12.50 -2.01 -4.86
C LYS A 117 11.47 -2.77 -5.70
N ARG A 118 11.02 -3.94 -5.23
CA ARG A 118 9.97 -4.71 -5.92
C ARG A 118 8.59 -4.06 -5.83
N HIS A 119 8.31 -3.36 -4.72
CA HIS A 119 7.09 -2.57 -4.59
C HIS A 119 7.09 -1.42 -5.60
N GLU A 120 8.17 -0.67 -5.72
CA GLU A 120 8.32 0.36 -6.74
C GLU A 120 8.10 -0.20 -8.16
N GLU A 121 8.81 -1.25 -8.53
CA GLU A 121 8.68 -1.90 -9.84
C GLU A 121 7.22 -2.28 -10.13
N ARG A 122 6.51 -2.81 -9.14
CA ARG A 122 5.09 -3.17 -9.23
C ARG A 122 4.21 -1.94 -9.44
N TYR A 123 4.38 -0.88 -8.64
CA TYR A 123 3.58 0.33 -8.77
C TYR A 123 3.81 1.03 -10.10
N ARG A 124 5.04 1.11 -10.59
CA ARG A 124 5.34 1.65 -11.93
C ARG A 124 4.74 0.82 -13.05
N ALA A 125 4.75 -0.49 -12.94
CA ALA A 125 4.10 -1.37 -13.92
C ALA A 125 2.57 -1.17 -13.94
N LEU A 126 1.93 -1.02 -12.77
CA LEU A 126 0.51 -0.73 -12.65
C LEU A 126 0.15 0.65 -13.21
N LEU A 127 0.94 1.67 -12.90
CA LEU A 127 0.80 3.02 -13.46
C LEU A 127 0.87 2.98 -14.99
N LYS A 128 1.88 2.33 -15.55
CA LYS A 128 2.01 2.16 -17.00
C LYS A 128 0.79 1.47 -17.63
N ASN A 129 0.21 0.48 -16.94
CA ASN A 129 -1.02 -0.17 -17.43
C ASN A 129 -2.20 0.82 -17.50
N ILE A 130 -2.34 1.74 -16.55
CA ILE A 130 -3.37 2.78 -16.57
C ILE A 130 -3.11 3.74 -17.74
N GLU A 131 -1.90 4.30 -17.82
CA GLU A 131 -1.50 5.28 -18.84
C GLU A 131 -1.66 4.75 -20.28
N THR A 132 -1.46 3.45 -20.48
CA THR A 132 -1.54 2.79 -21.80
C THR A 132 -2.86 2.05 -22.04
N ALA A 133 -3.86 2.21 -21.16
CA ALA A 133 -5.15 1.49 -21.20
C ALA A 133 -5.00 -0.05 -21.23
N LYS A 134 -3.96 -0.57 -20.53
CA LYS A 134 -3.64 -2.01 -20.50
C LYS A 134 -4.10 -2.72 -19.22
N VAL A 135 -4.94 -2.10 -18.41
CA VAL A 135 -5.46 -2.75 -17.19
C VAL A 135 -6.34 -3.95 -17.57
N PHE A 136 -7.31 -3.74 -18.48
CA PHE A 136 -8.29 -4.75 -18.89
C PHE A 136 -8.08 -5.26 -20.33
N GLU A 137 -7.00 -4.85 -20.96
CA GLU A 137 -6.60 -5.28 -22.30
C GLU A 137 -5.09 -5.52 -22.35
N LYS A 138 -4.65 -6.57 -23.07
CA LYS A 138 -3.25 -6.92 -23.24
C LYS A 138 -2.95 -7.12 -24.72
N SER A 139 -1.68 -6.99 -25.11
CA SER A 139 -1.22 -7.27 -26.48
C SER A 139 -1.27 -8.77 -26.83
N GLU A 140 -1.35 -9.62 -25.81
CA GLU A 140 -1.38 -11.07 -25.95
C GLU A 140 -2.64 -11.63 -25.32
N VAL A 141 -3.03 -12.83 -25.73
CA VAL A 141 -4.10 -13.59 -25.11
C VAL A 141 -3.74 -13.89 -23.65
N LYS A 142 -4.63 -13.55 -22.74
CA LYS A 142 -4.53 -13.84 -21.30
C LYS A 142 -5.75 -14.62 -20.83
N VAL A 143 -5.60 -15.27 -19.72
CA VAL A 143 -6.71 -15.85 -18.95
C VAL A 143 -7.16 -14.78 -17.97
N TRP A 144 -8.42 -14.38 -18.05
CA TRP A 144 -9.05 -13.38 -17.19
C TRP A 144 -9.96 -14.07 -16.19
N GLU A 145 -9.94 -13.65 -14.96
CA GLU A 145 -10.79 -14.17 -13.90
C GLU A 145 -11.64 -13.07 -13.27
N CYS A 146 -12.92 -13.35 -13.11
CA CYS A 146 -13.82 -12.49 -12.35
C CYS A 146 -13.61 -12.68 -10.84
N ARG A 147 -13.11 -11.68 -10.15
CA ARG A 147 -12.84 -11.69 -8.70
C ARG A 147 -14.07 -11.93 -7.82
N ASN A 148 -15.28 -11.75 -8.37
CA ASN A 148 -16.52 -11.99 -7.61
C ASN A 148 -16.96 -13.45 -7.65
N CYS A 149 -16.91 -14.10 -8.84
CA CYS A 149 -17.50 -15.43 -9.00
C CYS A 149 -16.55 -16.50 -9.56
N GLY A 150 -15.29 -16.16 -9.84
CA GLY A 150 -14.30 -17.08 -10.38
C GLY A 150 -14.49 -17.43 -11.86
N HIS A 151 -15.40 -16.78 -12.58
CA HIS A 151 -15.61 -17.05 -14.02
C HIS A 151 -14.35 -16.73 -14.82
N ILE A 152 -13.95 -17.69 -15.66
CA ILE A 152 -12.73 -17.59 -16.49
C ILE A 152 -13.10 -17.28 -17.94
N VAL A 153 -12.35 -16.35 -18.53
CA VAL A 153 -12.44 -15.99 -19.96
C VAL A 153 -11.04 -15.92 -20.56
N VAL A 154 -10.87 -16.43 -21.77
CA VAL A 154 -9.60 -16.38 -22.50
C VAL A 154 -9.70 -15.37 -23.64
N GLY A 155 -8.80 -14.42 -23.70
CA GLY A 155 -8.79 -13.39 -24.75
C GLY A 155 -7.78 -12.28 -24.46
N THR A 156 -7.66 -11.34 -25.39
CA THR A 156 -6.80 -10.17 -25.23
C THR A 156 -7.42 -9.10 -24.34
N LYS A 157 -8.75 -9.13 -24.13
CA LYS A 157 -9.51 -8.15 -23.35
C LYS A 157 -10.45 -8.86 -22.36
N ALA A 158 -10.55 -8.32 -21.16
CA ALA A 158 -11.57 -8.72 -20.20
C ALA A 158 -12.96 -8.27 -20.67
N PRO A 159 -14.04 -9.07 -20.45
CA PRO A 159 -15.39 -8.68 -20.79
C PRO A 159 -15.80 -7.38 -20.07
N ASP A 160 -16.61 -6.56 -20.74
CA ASP A 160 -17.17 -5.34 -20.14
C ASP A 160 -18.11 -5.64 -18.96
N VAL A 161 -18.78 -6.81 -19.01
CA VAL A 161 -19.63 -7.34 -17.94
C VAL A 161 -19.41 -8.85 -17.83
N CYS A 162 -19.32 -9.36 -16.61
CA CYS A 162 -19.23 -10.80 -16.38
C CYS A 162 -20.54 -11.51 -16.79
N PRO A 163 -20.50 -12.49 -17.71
CA PRO A 163 -21.72 -13.16 -18.20
C PRO A 163 -22.39 -14.07 -17.15
N VAL A 164 -21.70 -14.35 -16.04
CA VAL A 164 -22.21 -15.24 -15.00
C VAL A 164 -22.85 -14.46 -13.84
N CYS A 165 -22.19 -13.38 -13.37
CA CYS A 165 -22.63 -12.68 -12.15
C CYS A 165 -22.96 -11.20 -12.39
N ASN A 166 -22.91 -10.72 -13.61
CA ASN A 166 -23.23 -9.34 -14.04
C ASN A 166 -22.38 -8.23 -13.37
N HIS A 167 -21.24 -8.58 -12.77
CA HIS A 167 -20.31 -7.58 -12.28
C HIS A 167 -19.56 -6.91 -13.43
N PRO A 168 -19.25 -5.61 -13.31
CA PRO A 168 -18.57 -4.85 -14.37
C PRO A 168 -17.12 -5.33 -14.57
N GLN A 169 -16.52 -4.92 -15.69
CA GLN A 169 -15.14 -5.23 -16.07
C GLN A 169 -14.11 -4.97 -14.97
N ALA A 170 -14.37 -3.99 -14.09
CA ALA A 170 -13.54 -3.66 -12.94
C ALA A 170 -13.27 -4.86 -11.99
N TYR A 171 -14.10 -5.91 -12.06
CA TYR A 171 -13.91 -7.12 -11.28
C TYR A 171 -13.01 -8.16 -11.94
N PHE A 172 -12.55 -7.93 -13.16
CA PHE A 172 -11.63 -8.86 -13.82
C PHE A 172 -10.18 -8.54 -13.51
N GLU A 173 -9.39 -9.60 -13.35
CA GLU A 173 -7.93 -9.55 -13.30
C GLU A 173 -7.33 -10.65 -14.18
N VAL A 174 -6.03 -10.53 -14.48
CA VAL A 174 -5.31 -11.65 -15.11
C VAL A 174 -5.20 -12.77 -14.09
N HIS A 175 -5.69 -13.94 -14.46
CA HIS A 175 -5.68 -15.13 -13.61
C HIS A 175 -4.26 -15.49 -13.17
N LYS A 176 -4.10 -15.92 -11.92
CA LYS A 176 -2.84 -16.34 -11.32
C LYS A 176 -2.97 -17.78 -10.84
N GLU A 177 -2.08 -18.63 -11.31
CA GLU A 177 -1.85 -19.95 -10.72
C GLU A 177 -0.64 -19.85 -9.80
N ASN A 178 -0.82 -20.11 -8.52
CA ASN A 178 0.24 -20.01 -7.49
C ASN A 178 0.27 -21.23 -6.54
N TYR A 179 -0.22 -22.36 -7.01
CA TYR A 179 -0.28 -23.66 -6.32
C TYR A 179 0.36 -24.76 -7.16
#